data_8d4c3ea10d95b08313ce7022231b0930
#
_entry.id   8d4c3ea10d95b08313ce7022231b0930
#
_cell.length_a   1.000
_cell.length_b   1.000
_cell.length_c   1.000
_cell.angle_alpha   90.00
_cell.angle_beta   90.00
_cell.angle_gamma   90.00
#
_symmetry.space_group_name_H-M   'P 1'
#
loop_
_entity.id
_entity.type
_entity.pdbx_description
1 polymer ?
#
loop_
_entity_poly.entity_id
_entity_poly.type
_entity_poly.pdbx_seq_one_letter_code
_entity_poly.pdbx_strand_id
1 'polypeptide(L)'
;MQGLRYLLVASVALPLAIAAWLWFTMLSPFTYDRPDHLPEVDEGPHSVFVYGTLRLSLVRWIVMGRAGESEPAVLEGFRREGLDLVEAPGEQVTGEVIVVSADELERLDRYERLGIRYARVTKQLADGRSVWVYRRLADEDVSIEALLEADG
;
A
#
# COMPACT_ATOMS: atom_id res chain seq x y z
N MET A 1 -3.13 12.71 -44.79
CA MET A 1 -1.98 11.93 -44.24
C MET A 1 -1.38 12.51 -42.96
N GLN A 2 -1.38 13.82 -42.74
CA GLN A 2 -0.86 14.43 -41.50
C GLN A 2 -1.74 14.12 -40.28
N GLY A 3 -3.08 14.16 -40.41
CA GLY A 3 -3.99 13.85 -39.29
C GLY A 3 -3.85 12.42 -38.75
N LEU A 4 -3.61 11.44 -39.60
CA LEU A 4 -3.39 10.05 -39.17
C LEU A 4 -2.08 9.89 -38.39
N ARG A 5 -1.03 10.64 -38.77
CA ARG A 5 0.24 10.65 -38.03
C ARG A 5 0.08 11.25 -36.63
N TYR A 6 -0.69 12.32 -36.49
CA TYR A 6 -0.98 12.91 -35.17
C TYR A 6 -1.83 11.97 -34.31
N LEU A 7 -2.80 11.26 -34.85
CA LEU A 7 -3.57 10.27 -34.13
C LEU A 7 -2.71 9.10 -33.65
N LEU A 8 -1.81 8.59 -34.48
CA LEU A 8 -0.88 7.53 -34.11
C LEU A 8 0.11 7.97 -33.01
N VAL A 9 0.65 9.19 -33.14
CA VAL A 9 1.53 9.74 -32.09
C VAL A 9 0.77 9.94 -30.77
N ALA A 10 -0.44 10.50 -30.83
CA ALA A 10 -1.25 10.71 -29.63
C ALA A 10 -1.67 9.40 -28.94
N SER A 11 -1.96 8.34 -29.72
CA SER A 11 -2.33 7.03 -29.18
C SER A 11 -1.22 6.33 -28.41
N VAL A 12 0.04 6.68 -28.67
CA VAL A 12 1.19 6.16 -27.93
C VAL A 12 1.65 7.14 -26.84
N ALA A 13 1.69 8.43 -27.15
CA ALA A 13 2.18 9.44 -26.22
C ALA A 13 1.28 9.61 -24.98
N LEU A 14 -0.03 9.55 -25.14
CA LEU A 14 -0.98 9.69 -24.03
C LEU A 14 -0.87 8.57 -23.00
N PRO A 15 -0.89 7.28 -23.37
CA PRO A 15 -0.68 6.20 -22.40
C PRO A 15 0.68 6.27 -21.71
N LEU A 16 1.74 6.63 -22.44
CA LEU A 16 3.07 6.81 -21.85
C LEU A 16 3.12 7.96 -20.85
N ALA A 17 2.48 9.08 -21.16
CA ALA A 17 2.39 10.22 -20.25
C ALA A 17 1.59 9.86 -18.98
N ILE A 18 0.48 9.12 -19.11
CA ILE A 18 -0.30 8.63 -17.99
C ILE A 18 0.52 7.65 -17.15
N ALA A 19 1.21 6.71 -17.79
CA ALA A 19 2.07 5.75 -17.09
C ALA A 19 3.22 6.44 -16.33
N ALA A 20 3.86 7.42 -16.96
CA ALA A 20 4.92 8.22 -16.33
C ALA A 20 4.38 9.05 -15.16
N TRP A 21 3.20 9.64 -15.30
CA TRP A 21 2.54 10.40 -14.23
C TRP A 21 2.15 9.50 -13.06
N LEU A 22 1.58 8.33 -13.31
CA LEU A 22 1.25 7.35 -12.27
C LEU A 22 2.52 6.85 -11.57
N TRP A 23 3.57 6.54 -12.34
CA TRP A 23 4.85 6.14 -11.74
C TRP A 23 5.40 7.25 -10.85
N PHE A 24 5.42 8.49 -11.34
CA PHE A 24 5.93 9.63 -10.58
C PHE A 24 5.13 9.87 -9.30
N THR A 25 3.80 9.78 -9.34
CA THR A 25 2.94 10.09 -8.19
C THR A 25 2.83 8.96 -7.18
N MET A 26 2.93 7.69 -7.61
CA MET A 26 2.67 6.53 -6.75
C MET A 26 3.92 5.74 -6.34
N LEU A 27 4.95 5.74 -7.19
CA LEU A 27 6.12 4.87 -7.01
C LEU A 27 7.43 5.66 -6.84
N SER A 28 7.45 6.92 -7.25
CA SER A 28 8.66 7.74 -7.18
C SER A 28 9.08 8.01 -5.72
N PRO A 29 10.36 7.85 -5.40
CA PRO A 29 10.87 8.23 -4.09
C PRO A 29 10.80 9.74 -3.82
N PHE A 30 10.62 10.56 -4.86
CA PHE A 30 10.61 12.03 -4.75
C PHE A 30 9.27 12.62 -4.30
N THR A 31 8.22 11.82 -4.21
CA THR A 31 6.85 12.28 -3.87
C THR A 31 6.38 11.80 -2.51
N TYR A 32 7.20 11.03 -1.81
CA TYR A 32 6.93 10.55 -0.47
C TYR A 32 8.15 10.74 0.41
N ASP A 33 8.03 11.64 1.36
CA ASP A 33 8.97 11.79 2.46
C ASP A 33 8.44 10.94 3.62
N ARG A 34 9.25 9.94 4.00
CA ARG A 34 8.92 9.08 5.13
C ARG A 34 9.00 9.89 6.41
N PRO A 35 7.94 9.95 7.24
CA PRO A 35 8.00 10.61 8.54
C PRO A 35 9.09 10.01 9.44
N ASP A 36 9.87 10.85 10.11
CA ASP A 36 11.03 10.45 10.93
C ASP A 36 10.64 9.62 12.17
N HIS A 37 9.41 9.79 12.66
CA HIS A 37 8.88 9.06 13.80
C HIS A 37 8.52 7.60 13.53
N LEU A 38 8.47 7.18 12.27
CA LEU A 38 8.17 5.80 11.92
C LEU A 38 9.36 4.89 12.19
N PRO A 39 9.14 3.72 12.83
CA PRO A 39 10.22 2.78 13.12
C PRO A 39 10.88 2.30 11.82
N GLU A 40 12.18 2.08 11.87
CA GLU A 40 12.92 1.45 10.78
C GLU A 40 12.36 0.05 10.50
N VAL A 41 12.52 -0.39 9.26
CA VAL A 41 12.12 -1.74 8.87
C VAL A 41 13.24 -2.69 9.24
N ASP A 42 12.96 -3.65 10.11
CA ASP A 42 13.92 -4.68 10.50
C ASP A 42 14.34 -5.53 9.30
N GLU A 43 15.56 -6.04 9.34
CA GLU A 43 16.01 -7.05 8.37
C GLU A 43 15.20 -8.34 8.54
N GLY A 44 14.89 -8.98 7.41
CA GLY A 44 14.25 -10.28 7.38
C GLY A 44 12.96 -10.30 6.58
N PRO A 45 12.34 -11.47 6.42
CA PRO A 45 11.08 -11.58 5.74
C PRO A 45 9.94 -11.07 6.62
N HIS A 46 9.03 -10.32 6.00
CA HIS A 46 7.83 -9.78 6.64
C HIS A 46 6.58 -10.36 5.99
N SER A 47 5.63 -10.82 6.80
CA SER A 47 4.33 -11.24 6.33
C SER A 47 3.36 -10.06 6.30
N VAL A 48 2.75 -9.81 5.15
CA VAL A 48 1.82 -8.69 4.93
C VAL A 48 0.49 -9.25 4.46
N PHE A 49 -0.60 -8.91 5.16
CA PHE A 49 -1.95 -9.23 4.74
C PHE A 49 -2.47 -8.15 3.79
N VAL A 50 -2.83 -8.56 2.59
CA VAL A 50 -3.33 -7.69 1.54
C VAL A 50 -4.78 -8.01 1.20
N TYR A 51 -5.63 -7.01 1.18
CA TYR A 51 -7.08 -7.13 0.97
C TYR A 51 -7.62 -6.25 -0.16
N GLY A 52 -6.78 -5.37 -0.71
CA GLY A 52 -7.09 -4.42 -1.79
C GLY A 52 -6.42 -4.77 -3.13
N THR A 53 -5.92 -3.75 -3.80
CA THR A 53 -5.29 -3.86 -5.12
C THR A 53 -4.00 -4.69 -5.12
N LEU A 54 -3.30 -4.78 -4.00
CA LEU A 54 -2.11 -5.62 -3.83
C LEU A 54 -2.39 -7.13 -3.90
N ARG A 55 -3.66 -7.56 -3.92
CA ARG A 55 -4.03 -8.95 -4.28
C ARG A 55 -3.74 -9.26 -5.75
N LEU A 56 -3.71 -8.25 -6.61
CA LEU A 56 -3.39 -8.40 -8.02
C LEU A 56 -1.88 -8.56 -8.22
N SER A 57 -1.46 -9.68 -8.79
CA SER A 57 -0.06 -10.00 -9.05
C SER A 57 0.65 -8.93 -9.91
N LEU A 58 -0.08 -8.32 -10.85
CA LEU A 58 0.45 -7.23 -11.67
C LEU A 58 0.77 -5.99 -10.84
N VAL A 59 -0.08 -5.63 -9.88
CA VAL A 59 0.16 -4.49 -8.97
C VAL A 59 1.37 -4.77 -8.10
N ARG A 60 1.48 -5.97 -7.53
CA ARG A 60 2.68 -6.40 -6.77
C ARG A 60 3.94 -6.30 -7.62
N TRP A 61 3.89 -6.77 -8.86
CA TRP A 61 5.03 -6.68 -9.77
C TRP A 61 5.47 -5.23 -10.03
N ILE A 62 4.50 -4.33 -10.23
CA ILE A 62 4.78 -2.90 -10.44
C ILE A 62 5.38 -2.26 -9.17
N VAL A 63 4.84 -2.55 -8.00
CA VAL A 63 5.25 -1.91 -6.74
C VAL A 63 6.56 -2.49 -6.20
N MET A 64 6.68 -3.83 -6.17
CA MET A 64 7.82 -4.51 -5.54
C MET A 64 8.91 -4.94 -6.52
N GLY A 65 8.62 -4.97 -7.83
CA GLY A 65 9.51 -5.50 -8.86
C GLY A 65 9.36 -7.01 -9.09
N ARG A 66 8.49 -7.68 -8.33
CA ARG A 66 8.10 -9.09 -8.52
C ARG A 66 6.66 -9.31 -8.09
N ALA A 67 5.99 -10.30 -8.68
CA ALA A 67 4.64 -10.68 -8.29
C ALA A 67 4.60 -11.35 -6.90
N GLY A 68 5.60 -12.16 -6.61
CA GLY A 68 5.66 -12.98 -5.41
C GLY A 68 4.55 -14.04 -5.33
N GLU A 69 4.68 -14.95 -4.40
CA GLU A 69 3.62 -15.89 -4.06
C GLU A 69 2.70 -15.26 -3.02
N SER A 70 1.43 -15.66 -3.04
CA SER A 70 0.45 -15.23 -2.06
C SER A 70 -0.40 -16.42 -1.61
N GLU A 71 -0.78 -16.42 -0.35
CA GLU A 71 -1.61 -17.46 0.26
C GLU A 71 -2.94 -16.85 0.71
N PRO A 72 -4.08 -17.48 0.42
CA PRO A 72 -5.37 -17.06 0.95
C PRO A 72 -5.34 -16.98 2.48
N ALA A 73 -5.93 -15.93 3.04
CA ALA A 73 -5.98 -15.72 4.47
C ALA A 73 -7.24 -14.96 4.88
N VAL A 74 -7.60 -15.08 6.17
CA VAL A 74 -8.78 -14.43 6.74
C VAL A 74 -8.37 -13.62 7.97
N LEU A 75 -8.80 -12.36 8.01
CA LEU A 75 -8.67 -11.45 9.15
C LEU A 75 -10.04 -11.33 9.82
N GLU A 76 -10.14 -11.82 11.06
CA GLU A 76 -11.38 -11.77 11.85
C GLU A 76 -11.50 -10.45 12.62
N GLY A 77 -12.74 -10.07 12.94
CA GLY A 77 -13.05 -8.87 13.72
C GLY A 77 -13.00 -7.57 12.91
N PHE A 78 -12.96 -7.68 11.59
CA PHE A 78 -12.87 -6.54 10.68
C PHE A 78 -13.87 -6.65 9.53
N ARG A 79 -14.28 -5.51 9.02
CA ARG A 79 -15.02 -5.34 7.78
C ARG A 79 -14.26 -4.41 6.84
N ARG A 80 -14.33 -4.69 5.56
CA ARG A 80 -13.77 -3.81 4.53
C ARG A 80 -14.78 -2.72 4.19
N GLU A 81 -14.36 -1.47 4.29
CA GLU A 81 -15.09 -0.30 3.80
C GLU A 81 -14.26 0.43 2.74
N GLY A 82 -14.61 0.21 1.46
CA GLY A 82 -13.84 0.75 0.35
C GLY A 82 -12.40 0.21 0.31
N LEU A 83 -11.44 1.08 0.59
CA LEU A 83 -10.01 0.75 0.66
C LEU A 83 -9.49 0.63 2.10
N ASP A 84 -10.37 0.65 3.09
CA ASP A 84 -10.02 0.60 4.51
C ASP A 84 -10.55 -0.63 5.21
N LEU A 85 -10.01 -0.89 6.41
CA LEU A 85 -10.46 -1.92 7.36
C LEU A 85 -10.96 -1.23 8.62
N VAL A 86 -12.24 -1.43 8.91
CA VAL A 86 -12.86 -0.97 10.15
C VAL A 86 -13.09 -2.14 11.10
N GLU A 87 -13.00 -1.90 12.39
CA GLU A 87 -13.30 -2.91 13.39
C GLU A 87 -14.77 -3.26 13.34
N ALA A 88 -15.07 -4.55 13.23
CA ALA A 88 -16.41 -5.11 13.14
C ALA A 88 -16.43 -6.49 13.81
N PRO A 89 -16.66 -6.54 15.13
CA PRO A 89 -16.70 -7.80 15.87
C PRO A 89 -17.70 -8.79 15.25
N GLY A 90 -17.25 -10.02 14.99
CA GLY A 90 -18.06 -11.06 14.37
C GLY A 90 -18.06 -11.07 12.83
N GLU A 91 -17.45 -10.06 12.20
CA GLU A 91 -17.22 -10.06 10.75
C GLU A 91 -15.79 -10.50 10.42
N GLN A 92 -15.53 -10.76 9.14
CA GLN A 92 -14.21 -11.17 8.67
C GLN A 92 -13.92 -10.60 7.27
N VAL A 93 -12.64 -10.42 6.98
CA VAL A 93 -12.15 -9.99 5.67
C VAL A 93 -11.29 -11.08 5.06
N THR A 94 -11.64 -11.49 3.85
CA THR A 94 -10.84 -12.41 3.05
C THR A 94 -9.79 -11.61 2.28
N GLY A 95 -8.55 -12.04 2.38
CA GLY A 95 -7.42 -11.46 1.69
C GLY A 95 -6.36 -12.52 1.36
N GLU A 96 -5.15 -12.06 1.21
CA GLU A 96 -3.98 -12.91 0.95
C GLU A 96 -2.81 -12.46 1.82
N VAL A 97 -1.95 -13.41 2.20
CA VAL A 97 -0.65 -13.09 2.81
C VAL A 97 0.43 -13.18 1.74
N ILE A 98 1.26 -12.16 1.70
CA ILE A 98 2.49 -12.13 0.92
C ILE A 98 3.68 -12.05 1.85
N VAL A 99 4.79 -12.68 1.48
CA VAL A 99 6.06 -12.57 2.20
C VAL A 99 6.99 -11.66 1.40
N VAL A 100 7.49 -10.63 2.06
CA VAL A 100 8.30 -9.58 1.45
C VAL A 100 9.60 -9.37 2.21
N SER A 101 10.66 -8.92 1.52
CA SER A 101 11.90 -8.47 2.15
C SER A 101 11.74 -7.08 2.78
N ALA A 102 12.73 -6.63 3.54
CA ALA A 102 12.76 -5.27 4.08
C ALA A 102 12.64 -4.21 2.98
N ASP A 103 13.42 -4.33 1.90
CA ASP A 103 13.36 -3.39 0.76
C ASP A 103 11.99 -3.39 0.07
N GLU A 104 11.34 -4.54 -0.02
CA GLU A 104 10.01 -4.65 -0.61
C GLU A 104 8.94 -4.04 0.31
N LEU A 105 9.10 -4.23 1.63
CA LEU A 105 8.22 -3.61 2.62
C LEU A 105 8.33 -2.08 2.58
N GLU A 106 9.54 -1.53 2.42
CA GLU A 106 9.73 -0.08 2.23
C GLU A 106 9.08 0.44 0.95
N ARG A 107 9.08 -0.35 -0.13
CA ARG A 107 8.37 0.00 -1.37
C ARG A 107 6.85 -0.01 -1.17
N LEU A 108 6.34 -0.96 -0.40
CA LEU A 108 4.93 -1.00 -0.01
C LEU A 108 4.57 0.19 0.88
N ASP A 109 5.40 0.53 1.88
CA ASP A 109 5.22 1.70 2.73
C ASP A 109 5.13 2.99 1.91
N ARG A 110 5.96 3.13 0.89
CA ARG A 110 5.91 4.26 -0.04
C ARG A 110 4.63 4.26 -0.88
N TYR A 111 4.27 3.12 -1.43
CA TYR A 111 3.05 2.98 -2.24
C TYR A 111 1.80 3.32 -1.43
N GLU A 112 1.70 2.86 -0.20
CA GLU A 112 0.60 3.12 0.73
C GLU A 112 0.71 4.50 1.39
N ARG A 113 1.84 5.22 1.22
CA ARG A 113 2.13 6.51 1.87
C ARG A 113 1.99 6.40 3.39
N LEU A 114 2.78 5.50 3.97
CA LEU A 114 2.82 5.21 5.40
C LEU A 114 3.03 6.48 6.23
N GLY A 115 2.25 6.68 7.29
CA GLY A 115 2.28 7.87 8.14
C GLY A 115 1.56 9.10 7.54
N ILE A 116 1.07 9.02 6.29
CA ILE A 116 0.32 10.10 5.61
C ILE A 116 -1.10 9.64 5.29
N ARG A 117 -1.26 8.47 4.72
CA ARG A 117 -2.57 7.89 4.34
C ARG A 117 -2.90 6.63 5.13
N TYR A 118 -1.88 5.82 5.39
CA TYR A 118 -2.03 4.53 6.06
C TYR A 118 -1.05 4.41 7.22
N ALA A 119 -1.48 3.70 8.26
CA ALA A 119 -0.62 3.14 9.28
C ALA A 119 -0.40 1.65 9.00
N ARG A 120 0.79 1.15 9.29
CA ARG A 120 1.11 -0.27 9.26
C ARG A 120 1.02 -0.81 10.69
N VAL A 121 0.08 -1.70 10.92
CA VAL A 121 -0.20 -2.27 12.24
C VAL A 121 -0.07 -3.78 12.22
N THR A 122 0.33 -4.37 13.32
CA THR A 122 0.34 -5.82 13.49
C THR A 122 -1.06 -6.32 13.84
N LYS A 123 -1.52 -7.33 13.14
CA LYS A 123 -2.77 -8.04 13.45
C LYS A 123 -2.54 -9.55 13.41
N GLN A 124 -3.42 -10.30 14.08
CA GLN A 124 -3.41 -11.75 14.08
C GLN A 124 -4.50 -12.26 13.14
N LEU A 125 -4.14 -13.19 12.27
CA LEU A 125 -5.07 -13.87 11.38
C LEU A 125 -5.87 -14.93 12.12
N ALA A 126 -6.94 -15.45 11.49
CA ALA A 126 -7.74 -16.56 11.99
C ALA A 126 -6.92 -17.84 12.28
N ASP A 127 -5.82 -18.05 11.55
CA ASP A 127 -4.89 -19.17 11.75
C ASP A 127 -3.80 -18.91 12.82
N GLY A 128 -3.82 -17.77 13.50
CA GLY A 128 -2.90 -17.39 14.56
C GLY A 128 -1.61 -16.71 14.10
N ARG A 129 -1.35 -16.57 12.80
CA ARG A 129 -0.17 -15.86 12.29
C ARG A 129 -0.27 -14.38 12.54
N SER A 130 0.83 -13.75 12.98
CA SER A 130 0.96 -12.29 13.05
C SER A 130 1.41 -11.75 11.71
N VAL A 131 0.74 -10.72 11.23
CA VAL A 131 0.98 -10.08 9.94
C VAL A 131 0.92 -8.56 10.04
N TRP A 132 1.61 -7.88 9.15
CA TRP A 132 1.41 -6.45 8.92
C TRP A 132 0.14 -6.22 8.12
N VAL A 133 -0.60 -5.19 8.48
CA VAL A 133 -1.81 -4.74 7.79
C VAL A 133 -1.75 -3.24 7.64
N TYR A 134 -2.02 -2.74 6.44
CA TYR A 134 -2.17 -1.31 6.20
C TYR A 134 -3.61 -0.91 6.49
N ARG A 135 -3.78 0.01 7.44
CA ARG A 135 -5.07 0.63 7.78
C ARG A 135 -5.02 2.11 7.46
N ARG A 136 -6.09 2.64 6.91
CA ARG A 136 -6.19 4.07 6.64
C ARG A 136 -6.14 4.85 7.96
N LEU A 137 -5.34 5.92 7.98
CA LEU A 137 -5.37 6.89 9.08
C LEU A 137 -6.68 7.65 9.01
N ALA A 138 -7.37 7.80 10.15
CA ALA A 138 -8.50 8.72 10.25
C ALA A 138 -7.97 10.16 10.15
N ASP A 139 -8.76 11.07 9.60
CA ASP A 139 -8.37 12.48 9.48
C ASP A 139 -8.12 13.13 10.86
N GLU A 140 -8.73 12.60 11.92
CA GLU A 140 -8.52 13.02 13.32
C GLU A 140 -7.16 12.56 13.87
N ASP A 141 -6.70 11.36 13.50
CA ASP A 141 -5.41 10.84 13.98
C ASP A 141 -4.23 11.65 13.42
N VAL A 142 -4.32 12.05 12.16
CA VAL A 142 -3.33 12.93 11.50
C VAL A 142 -3.27 14.29 12.18
N SER A 143 -4.41 14.83 12.61
CA SER A 143 -4.51 16.13 13.27
C SER A 143 -3.93 16.11 14.69
N ILE A 144 -4.09 15.02 15.43
CA ILE A 144 -3.56 14.85 16.79
C ILE A 144 -2.03 14.69 16.75
N GLU A 145 -1.49 13.88 15.83
CA GLU A 145 -0.05 13.74 15.65
C GLU A 145 0.62 15.06 15.27
N ALA A 146 0.03 15.80 14.32
CA ALA A 146 0.52 17.12 13.92
C ALA A 146 0.49 18.16 15.06
N LEU A 147 -0.48 18.07 15.98
CA LEU A 147 -0.55 18.93 17.16
C LEU A 147 0.48 18.57 18.22
N LEU A 148 0.80 17.29 18.37
CA LEU A 148 1.83 16.81 19.32
C LEU A 148 3.25 17.17 18.85
N GLU A 149 3.49 17.20 17.51
CA GLU A 149 4.78 17.62 16.94
C GLU A 149 4.99 19.16 17.03
N ALA A 150 3.91 19.94 17.01
CA ALA A 150 4.00 21.40 17.10
C ALA A 150 4.29 21.93 18.50
N ASP A 151 4.17 21.11 19.54
CA ASP A 151 4.32 21.49 20.96
C ASP A 151 5.64 20.98 21.57
N GLY A 152 6.54 20.41 20.80
CA GLY A 152 7.88 19.90 21.15
C GLY A 152 8.98 20.73 20.55
#